data_2339607794f63d90ee02296395d96ad7
#
_entry.id   2339607794f63d90ee02296395d96ad7
#
_cell.length_a   1.000
_cell.length_b   1.000
_cell.length_c   1.000
_cell.angle_alpha   90.00
_cell.angle_beta   90.00
_cell.angle_gamma   90.00
#
_symmetry.space_group_name_H-M   'P 1'
#
loop_
_entity.id
_entity.type
_entity.pdbx_description
1 polymer ?
#
loop_
_entity_poly.entity_id
_entity_poly.type
_entity_poly.pdbx_seq_one_letter_code
_entity_poly.pdbx_strand_id
1 'polypeptide(L)'
;PYVEHVFEKSYIYIDAKKYYIYPNIDESGAFRTCNLPKDAELGKDMELRFTGKAMIGSNTKPFSYQGGGITLQGEVPTGIMPLLNEYPVIDIPTVASSVVDKKFRDGVVEQIRTQVEGLDEQDAANRILRFIQKGFPYATDDEQFKREKYFYFEETLYYPQCDCEDRAIF
;
A
#
# COMPACT_ATOMS: atom_id res chain seq x y z
N PRO A 1 14.30 6.88 -8.42
CA PRO A 1 14.96 6.08 -9.46
C PRO A 1 13.97 5.26 -10.28
N TYR A 2 13.01 4.57 -9.66
CA TYR A 2 11.99 3.78 -10.37
C TYR A 2 11.05 4.65 -11.20
N VAL A 3 10.71 5.79 -10.68
CA VAL A 3 9.86 6.80 -11.32
C VAL A 3 10.46 7.30 -12.62
N GLU A 4 11.76 7.49 -12.71
CA GLU A 4 12.42 8.01 -13.92
C GLU A 4 12.17 7.15 -15.17
N HIS A 5 12.32 5.82 -15.05
CA HIS A 5 12.16 4.92 -16.20
C HIS A 5 10.72 4.80 -16.72
N VAL A 6 9.75 4.91 -15.81
CA VAL A 6 8.32 4.81 -16.18
C VAL A 6 7.83 6.09 -16.80
N PHE A 7 8.31 7.25 -16.35
CA PHE A 7 7.84 8.56 -16.81
C PHE A 7 8.62 9.13 -18.02
N GLU A 8 9.75 8.56 -18.37
CA GLU A 8 10.52 9.00 -19.53
C GLU A 8 9.72 9.02 -20.85
N LYS A 9 8.63 8.25 -20.95
CA LYS A 9 7.87 8.07 -22.18
C LYS A 9 6.38 8.40 -22.08
N SER A 10 5.87 8.79 -20.91
CA SER A 10 4.44 8.98 -20.69
C SER A 10 4.13 10.33 -20.04
N TYR A 11 3.76 11.32 -20.84
CA TYR A 11 3.38 12.65 -20.35
C TYR A 11 2.31 13.28 -21.24
N ILE A 12 1.56 14.23 -20.67
CA ILE A 12 0.61 15.09 -21.39
C ILE A 12 0.90 16.54 -21.07
N TYR A 13 0.43 17.44 -21.94
CA TYR A 13 0.39 18.88 -21.66
C TYR A 13 -1.02 19.29 -21.29
N ILE A 14 -1.17 20.03 -20.20
CA ILE A 14 -2.39 20.73 -19.81
C ILE A 14 -1.99 22.19 -19.61
N ASP A 15 -2.63 23.12 -20.31
CA ASP A 15 -2.32 24.55 -20.25
C ASP A 15 -0.82 24.87 -20.44
N ALA A 16 -0.20 24.25 -21.44
CA ALA A 16 1.22 24.37 -21.78
C ALA A 16 2.17 23.84 -20.65
N LYS A 17 1.66 23.20 -19.61
CA LYS A 17 2.46 22.49 -18.61
C LYS A 17 2.48 21.00 -18.90
N LYS A 18 3.65 20.41 -18.75
CA LYS A 18 3.87 18.99 -18.95
C LYS A 18 3.49 18.21 -17.69
N TYR A 19 2.63 17.20 -17.84
CA TYR A 19 2.25 16.26 -16.79
C TYR A 19 2.60 14.86 -17.26
N TYR A 20 3.26 14.10 -16.40
CA TYR A 20 3.50 12.70 -16.65
C TYR A 20 2.28 11.88 -16.24
N ILE A 21 1.88 10.95 -17.10
CA ILE A 21 0.80 10.02 -16.81
C ILE A 21 1.42 8.76 -16.22
N TYR A 22 0.92 8.36 -15.08
CA TYR A 22 1.25 7.05 -14.52
C TYR A 22 0.55 5.97 -15.37
N PRO A 23 1.27 5.11 -16.09
CA PRO A 23 0.64 4.07 -16.87
C PRO A 23 0.05 3.02 -15.94
N ASN A 24 -1.23 2.71 -16.09
CA ASN A 24 -1.78 1.49 -15.51
C ASN A 24 -1.09 0.31 -16.19
N ILE A 25 -0.42 -0.51 -15.41
CA ILE A 25 0.12 -1.78 -15.87
C ILE A 25 -1.07 -2.72 -15.95
N ASP A 26 -1.42 -3.19 -17.14
CA ASP A 26 -2.43 -4.23 -17.29
C ASP A 26 -1.84 -5.62 -16.95
N GLU A 27 -2.70 -6.62 -16.85
CA GLU A 27 -2.32 -8.00 -16.52
C GLU A 27 -1.26 -8.61 -17.46
N SER A 28 -1.04 -8.01 -18.64
CA SER A 28 0.00 -8.41 -19.59
C SER A 28 1.34 -7.71 -19.37
N GLY A 29 1.43 -6.79 -18.40
CA GLY A 29 2.58 -5.93 -18.19
C GLY A 29 2.72 -4.83 -19.23
N ALA A 30 1.71 -4.64 -20.07
CA ALA A 30 1.71 -3.59 -21.09
C ALA A 30 1.15 -2.27 -20.55
N PHE A 31 1.87 -1.21 -20.81
CA PHE A 31 1.42 0.13 -20.44
C PHE A 31 0.37 0.63 -21.44
N ARG A 32 -0.82 0.97 -20.95
CA ARG A 32 -1.79 1.72 -21.74
C ARG A 32 -1.37 3.19 -21.76
N THR A 33 -0.74 3.61 -22.86
CA THR A 33 -0.43 5.01 -23.07
C THR A 33 -1.60 5.70 -23.78
N CYS A 34 -2.02 6.86 -23.25
CA CYS A 34 -2.76 7.81 -24.06
C CYS A 34 -1.86 8.25 -25.25
N ASN A 35 -2.44 8.59 -26.40
CA ASN A 35 -1.69 9.11 -27.55
C ASN A 35 -0.81 10.29 -27.12
N LEU A 36 0.49 10.04 -27.06
CA LEU A 36 1.46 11.07 -26.73
C LEU A 36 1.89 11.80 -28.01
N PRO A 37 2.05 13.13 -27.98
CA PRO A 37 2.66 13.85 -29.09
C PRO A 37 4.05 13.28 -29.42
N LYS A 38 4.35 13.06 -30.70
CA LYS A 38 5.62 12.45 -31.13
C LYS A 38 6.85 13.35 -30.87
N ASP A 39 6.63 14.61 -30.64
CA ASP A 39 7.62 15.69 -30.45
C ASP A 39 7.69 16.20 -29.00
N ALA A 40 7.10 15.47 -28.07
CA ALA A 40 7.13 15.87 -26.68
C ALA A 40 8.54 15.71 -26.10
N GLU A 41 9.14 16.81 -25.65
CA GLU A 41 10.42 16.82 -24.96
C GLU A 41 10.27 16.39 -23.50
N LEU A 42 11.30 15.74 -22.95
CA LEU A 42 11.38 15.42 -21.53
C LEU A 42 11.33 16.70 -20.68
N GLY A 43 10.34 16.80 -19.82
CA GLY A 43 10.24 17.90 -18.85
C GLY A 43 11.01 17.57 -17.56
N LYS A 44 11.01 18.52 -16.65
CA LYS A 44 11.49 18.30 -15.30
C LYS A 44 10.49 17.40 -14.56
N ASP A 45 11.01 16.59 -13.65
CA ASP A 45 10.19 15.76 -12.77
C ASP A 45 9.13 16.59 -12.06
N MET A 46 7.92 16.05 -11.99
CA MET A 46 6.87 16.66 -11.17
C MET A 46 7.15 16.28 -9.72
N GLU A 47 7.77 17.19 -8.99
CA GLU A 47 8.01 17.00 -7.58
C GLU A 47 6.74 17.39 -6.81
N LEU A 48 5.99 16.40 -6.35
CA LEU A 48 4.87 16.61 -5.43
C LEU A 48 5.43 16.85 -4.04
N ARG A 49 5.50 18.11 -3.63
CA ARG A 49 5.85 18.49 -2.25
C ARG A 49 4.60 18.91 -1.52
N PHE A 50 4.27 18.16 -0.50
CA PHE A 50 3.28 18.63 0.46
C PHE A 50 3.88 19.76 1.29
N THR A 51 3.31 20.95 1.20
CA THR A 51 3.76 22.14 1.93
C THR A 51 3.17 22.24 3.34
N GLY A 52 2.36 21.28 3.76
CA GLY A 52 1.73 21.21 5.07
C GLY A 52 1.50 19.78 5.53
N LYS A 53 1.26 19.62 6.84
CA LYS A 53 0.82 18.33 7.38
C LYS A 53 -0.59 18.05 6.86
N ALA A 54 -0.81 16.84 6.34
CA ALA A 54 -2.15 16.36 6.05
C ALA A 54 -3.00 16.45 7.33
N MET A 55 -4.17 17.09 7.24
CA MET A 55 -5.14 17.08 8.33
C MET A 55 -5.85 15.72 8.33
N ILE A 56 -5.20 14.76 8.95
CA ILE A 56 -5.75 13.41 9.11
C ILE A 56 -6.69 13.44 10.30
N GLY A 57 -7.96 13.09 10.08
CA GLY A 57 -8.94 12.97 11.16
C GLY A 57 -8.51 11.91 12.19
N SER A 58 -8.90 12.12 13.44
CA SER A 58 -8.57 11.21 14.55
C SER A 58 -9.53 10.01 14.69
N ASN A 59 -10.41 9.80 13.72
CA ASN A 59 -11.36 8.68 13.74
C ASN A 59 -10.63 7.35 13.60
N THR A 60 -11.14 6.34 14.32
CA THR A 60 -10.63 4.97 14.29
C THR A 60 -11.73 3.96 13.97
N LYS A 61 -11.34 2.76 13.59
CA LYS A 61 -12.21 1.60 13.36
C LYS A 61 -11.63 0.40 14.10
N PRO A 62 -12.42 -0.34 14.88
CA PRO A 62 -11.93 -1.55 15.53
C PRO A 62 -11.60 -2.64 14.52
N PHE A 63 -10.55 -3.40 14.82
CA PHE A 63 -10.19 -4.60 14.08
C PHE A 63 -9.89 -5.75 15.05
N SER A 64 -10.10 -6.98 14.60
CA SER A 64 -9.72 -8.19 15.33
C SER A 64 -9.45 -9.32 14.35
N TYR A 65 -8.22 -9.82 14.36
CA TYR A 65 -7.78 -10.92 13.50
C TYR A 65 -7.16 -12.03 14.36
N GLN A 66 -7.44 -13.27 14.01
CA GLN A 66 -6.91 -14.43 14.72
C GLN A 66 -6.50 -15.53 13.76
N GLY A 67 -5.31 -16.07 13.92
CA GLY A 67 -4.78 -17.18 13.11
C GLY A 67 -3.44 -17.68 13.63
N GLY A 68 -3.08 -18.91 13.33
CA GLY A 68 -1.75 -19.45 13.63
C GLY A 68 -1.30 -19.39 15.10
N GLY A 69 -2.22 -19.16 16.04
CA GLY A 69 -1.90 -18.97 17.47
C GLY A 69 -1.54 -17.52 17.83
N ILE A 70 -1.79 -16.56 16.94
CA ILE A 70 -1.69 -15.12 17.20
C ILE A 70 -3.09 -14.51 17.17
N THR A 71 -3.35 -13.60 18.10
CA THR A 71 -4.52 -12.71 18.09
C THR A 71 -4.04 -11.27 18.02
N LEU A 72 -4.52 -10.54 17.04
CA LEU A 72 -4.22 -9.14 16.82
C LEU A 72 -5.50 -8.33 16.88
N GLN A 73 -5.56 -7.32 17.75
CA GLN A 73 -6.77 -6.51 17.92
C GLN A 73 -6.41 -5.07 18.28
N GLY A 74 -7.29 -4.15 17.92
CA GLY A 74 -7.07 -2.74 18.22
C GLY A 74 -7.99 -1.84 17.42
N GLU A 75 -7.54 -0.61 17.23
CA GLU A 75 -8.25 0.39 16.45
C GLU A 75 -7.32 0.97 15.38
N VAL A 76 -7.68 0.80 14.11
CA VAL A 76 -6.92 1.35 12.98
C VAL A 76 -7.36 2.79 12.69
N PRO A 77 -6.42 3.73 12.47
CA PRO A 77 -6.75 5.09 12.07
C PRO A 77 -7.47 5.12 10.72
N THR A 78 -8.63 5.76 10.65
CA THR A 78 -9.43 5.82 9.42
C THR A 78 -9.28 7.13 8.65
N GLY A 79 -8.76 8.16 9.27
CA GLY A 79 -8.66 9.49 8.67
C GLY A 79 -7.76 9.55 7.44
N ILE A 80 -6.80 8.63 7.32
CA ILE A 80 -5.89 8.55 6.17
C ILE A 80 -6.45 7.72 5.01
N MET A 81 -7.45 6.88 5.25
CA MET A 81 -7.96 5.93 4.26
C MET A 81 -8.46 6.57 2.95
N PRO A 82 -9.15 7.72 2.97
CA PRO A 82 -9.54 8.39 1.73
C PRO A 82 -8.34 8.76 0.85
N LEU A 83 -7.25 9.23 1.47
CA LEU A 83 -6.02 9.56 0.75
C LEU A 83 -5.37 8.30 0.17
N LEU A 84 -5.21 7.24 0.97
CA LEU A 84 -4.62 5.98 0.52
C LEU A 84 -5.45 5.31 -0.59
N ASN A 85 -6.78 5.44 -0.51
CA ASN A 85 -7.66 4.89 -1.55
C ASN A 85 -7.50 5.58 -2.91
N GLU A 86 -7.15 6.86 -2.92
CA GLU A 86 -6.94 7.62 -4.16
C GLU A 86 -5.46 7.69 -4.58
N TYR A 87 -4.57 7.14 -3.76
CA TYR A 87 -3.15 7.14 -4.08
C TYR A 87 -2.88 6.26 -5.31
N PRO A 88 -2.02 6.71 -6.23
CA PRO A 88 -1.68 5.91 -7.40
C PRO A 88 -0.99 4.60 -7.00
N VAL A 89 -1.20 3.56 -7.79
CA VAL A 89 -0.45 2.31 -7.64
C VAL A 89 1.04 2.59 -7.87
N ILE A 90 1.85 2.21 -6.91
CA ILE A 90 3.32 2.33 -6.95
C ILE A 90 3.92 0.94 -6.72
N ASP A 91 5.24 0.83 -6.80
CA ASP A 91 5.90 -0.46 -6.62
C ASP A 91 5.78 -1.01 -5.19
N ILE A 92 5.66 -2.31 -5.08
CA ILE A 92 5.51 -3.02 -3.79
C ILE A 92 6.62 -2.69 -2.78
N PRO A 93 7.92 -2.65 -3.16
CA PRO A 93 8.98 -2.27 -2.21
C PRO A 93 8.78 -0.89 -1.59
N THR A 94 8.27 0.07 -2.37
CA THR A 94 7.98 1.41 -1.86
C THR A 94 6.79 1.39 -0.89
N VAL A 95 5.72 0.67 -1.20
CA VAL A 95 4.58 0.50 -0.27
C VAL A 95 5.02 -0.17 1.02
N ALA A 96 5.74 -1.29 0.93
CA ALA A 96 6.22 -2.07 2.07
C ALA A 96 7.16 -1.28 2.99
N SER A 97 7.98 -0.39 2.43
CA SER A 97 8.90 0.46 3.21
C SER A 97 8.23 1.72 3.78
N SER A 98 7.03 2.06 3.33
CA SER A 98 6.31 3.24 3.76
C SER A 98 5.75 3.06 5.17
N VAL A 99 5.86 4.11 5.98
CA VAL A 99 5.30 4.15 7.34
C VAL A 99 4.34 5.32 7.41
N VAL A 100 3.04 5.04 7.39
CA VAL A 100 1.99 6.06 7.42
C VAL A 100 1.77 6.54 8.86
N ASP A 101 1.57 5.63 9.80
CA ASP A 101 1.50 5.91 11.24
C ASP A 101 2.46 5.01 12.02
N LYS A 102 3.64 5.58 12.33
CA LYS A 102 4.68 4.84 13.06
C LYS A 102 4.20 4.33 14.42
N LYS A 103 3.44 5.13 15.16
CA LYS A 103 2.98 4.75 16.50
C LYS A 103 2.00 3.58 16.43
N PHE A 104 1.10 3.61 15.47
CA PHE A 104 0.15 2.52 15.24
C PHE A 104 0.89 1.24 14.83
N ARG A 105 1.77 1.33 13.85
CA ARG A 105 2.59 0.19 13.39
C ARG A 105 3.40 -0.42 14.53
N ASP A 106 4.12 0.40 15.31
CA ASP A 106 4.92 -0.08 16.44
C ASP A 106 4.05 -0.82 17.46
N GLY A 107 2.83 -0.35 17.73
CA GLY A 107 1.88 -1.00 18.63
C GLY A 107 1.41 -2.37 18.13
N VAL A 108 1.18 -2.51 16.82
CA VAL A 108 0.81 -3.79 16.18
C VAL A 108 1.99 -4.77 16.21
N VAL A 109 3.18 -4.30 15.86
CA VAL A 109 4.42 -5.11 15.90
C VAL A 109 4.69 -5.61 17.31
N GLU A 110 4.48 -4.78 18.33
CA GLU A 110 4.66 -5.18 19.74
C GLU A 110 3.66 -6.25 20.16
N GLN A 111 2.40 -6.19 19.74
CA GLN A 111 1.43 -7.25 20.01
C GLN A 111 1.86 -8.59 19.38
N ILE A 112 2.40 -8.58 18.17
CA ILE A 112 2.92 -9.81 17.54
C ILE A 112 4.15 -10.30 18.29
N ARG A 113 5.09 -9.41 18.59
CA ARG A 113 6.35 -9.74 19.27
C ARG A 113 6.11 -10.45 20.60
N THR A 114 5.22 -9.94 21.43
CA THR A 114 4.89 -10.54 22.74
C THR A 114 4.29 -11.94 22.63
N GLN A 115 3.60 -12.26 21.53
CA GLN A 115 2.98 -13.57 21.32
C GLN A 115 3.94 -14.62 20.74
N VAL A 116 5.12 -14.19 20.27
CA VAL A 116 6.19 -15.09 19.81
C VAL A 116 7.39 -15.09 20.76
N GLU A 117 7.32 -14.33 21.85
CA GLU A 117 8.38 -14.27 22.85
C GLU A 117 8.66 -15.65 23.45
N GLY A 118 9.94 -15.98 23.61
CA GLY A 118 10.39 -17.28 24.13
C GLY A 118 10.39 -18.43 23.12
N LEU A 119 9.94 -18.22 21.90
CA LEU A 119 10.13 -19.16 20.81
C LEU A 119 11.54 -19.00 20.19
N ASP A 120 12.05 -20.08 19.60
CA ASP A 120 13.19 -19.93 18.72
C ASP A 120 12.81 -19.18 17.43
N GLU A 121 13.81 -18.72 16.69
CA GLU A 121 13.62 -17.88 15.49
C GLU A 121 12.75 -18.56 14.43
N GLN A 122 12.95 -19.86 14.21
CA GLN A 122 12.20 -20.62 13.21
C GLN A 122 10.73 -20.81 13.63
N ASP A 123 10.49 -21.12 14.89
CA ASP A 123 9.14 -21.28 15.42
C ASP A 123 8.39 -19.93 15.45
N ALA A 124 9.08 -18.85 15.82
CA ALA A 124 8.53 -17.50 15.76
C ALA A 124 8.14 -17.12 14.33
N ALA A 125 9.04 -17.29 13.37
CA ALA A 125 8.77 -17.02 11.96
C ALA A 125 7.61 -17.87 11.42
N ASN A 126 7.58 -19.16 11.71
CA ASN A 126 6.51 -20.07 11.31
C ASN A 126 5.15 -19.67 11.93
N ARG A 127 5.14 -19.19 13.16
CA ARG A 127 3.92 -18.73 13.82
C ARG A 127 3.38 -17.46 13.18
N ILE A 128 4.26 -16.48 12.88
CA ILE A 128 3.91 -15.24 12.20
C ILE A 128 3.39 -15.56 10.79
N LEU A 129 4.09 -16.40 10.04
CA LEU A 129 3.67 -16.79 8.69
C LEU A 129 2.29 -17.46 8.69
N ARG A 130 2.02 -18.34 9.64
CA ARG A 130 0.70 -18.97 9.80
C ARG A 130 -0.38 -17.96 10.16
N PHE A 131 -0.05 -16.95 10.96
CA PHE A 131 -0.98 -15.86 11.27
C PHE A 131 -1.32 -15.08 9.99
N ILE A 132 -0.33 -14.65 9.24
CA ILE A 132 -0.53 -13.91 7.97
C ILE A 132 -1.38 -14.72 6.99
N GLN A 133 -1.11 -16.01 6.85
CA GLN A 133 -1.84 -16.88 5.92
C GLN A 133 -3.29 -17.17 6.34
N LYS A 134 -3.59 -17.23 7.64
CA LYS A 134 -4.87 -17.71 8.15
C LYS A 134 -5.69 -16.66 8.91
N GLY A 135 -5.04 -15.60 9.34
CA GLY A 135 -5.68 -14.54 10.14
C GLY A 135 -6.51 -13.59 9.28
N PHE A 136 -6.13 -13.40 8.03
CA PHE A 136 -6.82 -12.48 7.13
C PHE A 136 -7.69 -13.25 6.13
N PRO A 137 -8.98 -12.91 5.99
CA PRO A 137 -9.81 -13.41 4.91
C PRO A 137 -9.23 -12.99 3.54
N TYR A 138 -9.44 -13.80 2.52
CA TYR A 138 -8.90 -13.57 1.18
C TYR A 138 -9.97 -13.03 0.23
N ALA A 139 -9.62 -12.03 -0.54
CA ALA A 139 -10.31 -11.64 -1.77
C ALA A 139 -9.32 -10.91 -2.67
N THR A 140 -9.53 -11.00 -3.98
CA THR A 140 -8.73 -10.29 -4.96
C THR A 140 -9.10 -8.81 -5.02
N ASP A 141 -8.19 -7.99 -5.50
CA ASP A 141 -8.43 -6.57 -5.74
C ASP A 141 -9.56 -6.31 -6.73
N ASP A 142 -9.67 -7.15 -7.76
CA ASP A 142 -10.77 -7.04 -8.73
C ASP A 142 -12.13 -7.29 -8.08
N GLU A 143 -12.22 -8.22 -7.13
CA GLU A 143 -13.47 -8.47 -6.39
C GLU A 143 -13.84 -7.30 -5.49
N GLN A 144 -12.86 -6.68 -4.82
CA GLN A 144 -13.08 -5.61 -3.84
C GLN A 144 -13.16 -4.21 -4.47
N PHE A 145 -12.25 -3.88 -5.38
CA PHE A 145 -12.01 -2.50 -5.85
C PHE A 145 -12.24 -2.30 -7.34
N LYS A 146 -12.37 -3.38 -8.12
CA LYS A 146 -12.42 -3.35 -9.60
C LYS A 146 -11.18 -2.69 -10.22
N ARG A 147 -10.08 -2.72 -9.53
CA ARG A 147 -8.77 -2.20 -9.94
C ARG A 147 -7.67 -2.79 -9.06
N GLU A 148 -6.44 -2.80 -9.54
CA GLU A 148 -5.25 -3.11 -8.76
C GLU A 148 -5.04 -2.11 -7.62
N LYS A 149 -4.72 -2.57 -6.41
CA LYS A 149 -4.51 -1.74 -5.23
C LYS A 149 -3.65 -2.45 -4.19
N TYR A 150 -2.40 -2.03 -4.05
CA TYR A 150 -1.54 -2.52 -2.97
C TYR A 150 -1.85 -1.82 -1.66
N PHE A 151 -2.03 -2.59 -0.59
CA PHE A 151 -2.33 -2.05 0.72
C PHE A 151 -1.07 -1.56 1.43
N TYR A 152 -1.18 -0.38 1.99
CA TYR A 152 -0.29 0.02 3.07
C TYR A 152 -0.62 -0.78 4.33
N PHE A 153 0.32 -0.83 5.27
CA PHE A 153 0.20 -1.61 6.51
C PHE A 153 -1.14 -1.40 7.23
N GLU A 154 -1.59 -0.15 7.32
CA GLU A 154 -2.85 0.22 7.97
C GLU A 154 -4.07 -0.30 7.20
N GLU A 155 -4.00 -0.35 5.88
CA GLU A 155 -5.11 -0.79 5.04
C GLU A 155 -5.38 -2.29 5.18
N THR A 156 -4.36 -3.11 5.41
CA THR A 156 -4.53 -4.55 5.69
C THR A 156 -5.35 -4.80 6.96
N LEU A 157 -5.29 -3.88 7.93
CA LEU A 157 -6.07 -3.96 9.16
C LEU A 157 -7.42 -3.24 9.06
N TYR A 158 -7.58 -2.38 8.06
CA TYR A 158 -8.80 -1.61 7.83
C TYR A 158 -9.81 -2.35 6.95
N TYR A 159 -9.37 -2.93 5.84
CA TYR A 159 -10.23 -3.68 4.93
C TYR A 159 -10.51 -5.08 5.47
N PRO A 160 -11.71 -5.64 5.21
CA PRO A 160 -12.10 -6.94 5.77
C PRO A 160 -11.37 -8.12 5.13
N GLN A 161 -10.79 -7.92 3.96
CA GLN A 161 -10.14 -8.95 3.14
C GLN A 161 -8.92 -8.34 2.46
N CYS A 162 -7.95 -9.17 2.12
CA CYS A 162 -6.74 -8.78 1.42
C CYS A 162 -6.25 -9.93 0.53
N ASP A 163 -5.45 -9.65 -0.46
CA ASP A 163 -4.86 -10.66 -1.33
C ASP A 163 -3.45 -11.09 -0.90
N CYS A 164 -2.68 -11.69 -1.80
CA CYS A 164 -1.37 -12.24 -1.47
C CYS A 164 -0.29 -11.15 -1.37
N GLU A 165 -0.34 -10.11 -2.18
CA GLU A 165 0.59 -8.99 -2.16
C GLU A 165 0.44 -8.19 -0.87
N ASP A 166 -0.79 -7.89 -0.47
CA ASP A 166 -1.09 -7.18 0.78
C ASP A 166 -0.57 -7.94 2.01
N ARG A 167 -0.76 -9.27 2.01
CA ARG A 167 -0.22 -10.15 3.05
C ARG A 167 1.30 -10.19 3.07
N ALA A 168 1.94 -10.04 1.92
CA ALA A 168 3.39 -10.01 1.81
C ALA A 168 3.97 -8.65 2.25
N ILE A 169 3.21 -7.57 2.10
CA ILE A 169 3.56 -6.22 2.56
C ILE A 169 3.41 -6.10 4.08
N PHE A 170 2.38 -6.70 4.66
CA PHE A 170 2.10 -6.68 6.10
C PHE A 170 3.19 -7.37 6.92
#